data_0d405b81be0db7883b6a56964abada68
#
_entry.id   0d405b81be0db7883b6a56964abada68
#
_cell.length_a   1.000
_cell.length_b   1.000
_cell.length_c   1.000
_cell.angle_alpha   90.00
_cell.angle_beta   90.00
_cell.angle_gamma   90.00
#
_symmetry.space_group_name_H-M   'P 1'
#
loop_
_entity.id
_entity.type
_entity.pdbx_description
1 polymer ?
#
loop_
_entity_poly.entity_id
_entity_poly.type
_entity_poly.pdbx_seq_one_letter_code
_entity_poly.pdbx_strand_id
1 'polypeptide(L)'
;MRALLGCALLACLLALAAGMAGCNRDPGAPLFRSTDVTGADFGRDFQLADFDGQPRRLSDFRGSVAVVFFGYTHCPDVCPTTLSELASAIKQLGPDGGRVQVLFITADPERDTNEVLKQYVTAFNPRFVGLRGTPEQTAQVAKAFKVLIQKNPGTDSNNYTVDHSAGTYVYDPSGRLRLYVAYGQGAQVFAHDIALLLKSS
;
A
#
# COMPACT_ATOMS: atom_id res chain seq x y z
N MET A 1 -34.79 -43.22 -33.81
CA MET A 1 -34.15 -43.14 -32.43
C MET A 1 -32.62 -42.93 -32.45
N ARG A 2 -31.86 -43.52 -33.37
CA ARG A 2 -30.38 -43.34 -33.43
C ARG A 2 -29.92 -41.93 -33.84
N ALA A 3 -30.65 -41.24 -34.70
CA ALA A 3 -30.29 -39.89 -35.15
C ALA A 3 -30.47 -38.80 -34.08
N LEU A 4 -31.43 -38.95 -33.17
CA LEU A 4 -31.69 -38.00 -32.09
C LEU A 4 -30.64 -38.09 -30.97
N LEU A 5 -30.10 -39.27 -30.70
CA LEU A 5 -29.01 -39.45 -29.74
C LEU A 5 -27.68 -38.82 -30.23
N GLY A 6 -27.40 -38.83 -31.52
CA GLY A 6 -26.20 -38.21 -32.09
C GLY A 6 -26.18 -36.68 -31.97
N CYS A 7 -27.33 -36.04 -32.20
CA CYS A 7 -27.43 -34.59 -32.05
C CYS A 7 -27.30 -34.11 -30.59
N ALA A 8 -27.83 -34.88 -29.63
CA ALA A 8 -27.70 -34.54 -28.21
C ALA A 8 -26.27 -34.67 -27.71
N LEU A 9 -25.53 -35.68 -28.16
CA LEU A 9 -24.10 -35.85 -27.81
C LEU A 9 -23.21 -34.75 -28.41
N LEU A 10 -23.47 -34.32 -29.64
CA LEU A 10 -22.73 -33.23 -30.28
C LEU A 10 -23.00 -31.89 -29.59
N ALA A 11 -24.23 -31.61 -29.17
CA ALA A 11 -24.60 -30.40 -28.43
C ALA A 11 -23.96 -30.33 -27.05
N CYS A 12 -23.86 -31.46 -26.33
CA CYS A 12 -23.16 -31.52 -25.03
C CYS A 12 -21.64 -31.32 -25.17
N LEU A 13 -21.01 -31.85 -26.21
CA LEU A 13 -19.58 -31.67 -26.48
C LEU A 13 -19.24 -30.22 -26.85
N LEU A 14 -20.10 -29.52 -27.60
CA LEU A 14 -19.96 -28.10 -27.92
C LEU A 14 -20.18 -27.22 -26.70
N ALA A 15 -21.08 -27.56 -25.81
CA ALA A 15 -21.30 -26.83 -24.54
C ALA A 15 -20.13 -26.98 -23.56
N LEU A 16 -19.48 -28.15 -23.49
CA LEU A 16 -18.28 -28.35 -22.70
C LEU A 16 -17.06 -27.58 -23.25
N ALA A 17 -16.93 -27.43 -24.56
CA ALA A 17 -15.85 -26.70 -25.19
C ALA A 17 -15.96 -25.16 -24.93
N ALA A 18 -17.19 -24.64 -24.84
CA ALA A 18 -17.42 -23.22 -24.52
C ALA A 18 -17.11 -22.84 -23.06
N GLY A 19 -17.12 -23.81 -22.14
CA GLY A 19 -16.81 -23.59 -20.71
C GLY A 19 -15.33 -23.45 -20.38
N MET A 20 -14.42 -23.70 -21.31
CA MET A 20 -12.98 -23.54 -21.13
C MET A 20 -12.43 -22.20 -21.65
N ALA A 21 -13.27 -21.19 -21.85
CA ALA A 21 -12.82 -19.80 -21.98
C ALA A 21 -12.31 -19.32 -20.60
N GLY A 22 -11.23 -19.95 -20.17
CA GLY A 22 -10.55 -19.70 -18.90
C GLY A 22 -10.04 -18.29 -18.83
N CYS A 23 -9.87 -17.79 -17.64
CA CYS A 23 -9.31 -16.53 -17.21
C CYS A 23 -8.26 -16.01 -18.20
N ASN A 24 -8.68 -15.16 -19.14
CA ASN A 24 -7.78 -14.47 -20.06
C ASN A 24 -7.02 -13.44 -19.21
N ARG A 25 -5.87 -13.85 -18.71
CA ARG A 25 -4.90 -12.90 -18.18
C ARG A 25 -4.48 -12.07 -19.39
N ASP A 26 -4.70 -10.77 -19.33
CA ASP A 26 -4.23 -9.84 -20.36
C ASP A 26 -2.72 -10.09 -20.57
N PRO A 27 -2.27 -10.51 -21.77
CA PRO A 27 -0.86 -10.82 -22.03
C PRO A 27 0.07 -9.62 -21.81
N GLY A 28 -0.47 -8.40 -21.71
CA GLY A 28 0.24 -7.16 -21.46
C GLY A 28 0.18 -6.67 -20.00
N ALA A 29 -0.53 -7.39 -19.11
CA ALA A 29 -0.61 -6.96 -17.71
C ALA A 29 0.76 -7.08 -16.99
N PRO A 30 1.19 -6.07 -16.24
CA PRO A 30 2.44 -6.13 -15.50
C PRO A 30 2.44 -7.31 -14.52
N LEU A 31 3.53 -8.06 -14.48
CA LEU A 31 3.71 -9.15 -13.51
C LEU A 31 4.27 -8.58 -12.20
N PHE A 32 3.39 -8.12 -11.34
CA PHE A 32 3.76 -7.69 -10.00
C PHE A 32 4.18 -8.88 -9.13
N ARG A 33 5.11 -8.63 -8.20
CA ARG A 33 5.56 -9.60 -7.19
C ARG A 33 4.73 -9.52 -5.91
N SER A 34 4.14 -8.36 -5.64
CA SER A 34 3.18 -8.13 -4.56
C SER A 34 1.74 -8.38 -5.01
N THR A 35 0.80 -8.23 -4.10
CA THR A 35 -0.62 -8.46 -4.38
C THR A 35 -1.20 -7.31 -5.20
N ASP A 36 -1.67 -7.61 -6.42
CA ASP A 36 -2.44 -6.65 -7.23
C ASP A 36 -3.84 -6.49 -6.65
N VAL A 37 -4.16 -5.27 -6.22
CA VAL A 37 -5.45 -4.86 -5.66
C VAL A 37 -6.14 -3.81 -6.54
N THR A 38 -5.80 -3.77 -7.81
CA THR A 38 -6.40 -2.85 -8.78
C THR A 38 -7.92 -2.99 -8.80
N GLY A 39 -8.62 -1.86 -8.69
CA GLY A 39 -10.08 -1.84 -8.62
C GLY A 39 -10.66 -1.96 -7.20
N ALA A 40 -9.81 -2.08 -6.17
CA ALA A 40 -10.27 -2.05 -4.78
C ALA A 40 -11.01 -0.73 -4.45
N ASP A 41 -12.07 -0.85 -3.65
CA ASP A 41 -12.96 0.25 -3.29
C ASP A 41 -12.62 0.94 -1.96
N PHE A 42 -11.40 0.70 -1.43
CA PHE A 42 -10.90 1.26 -0.18
C PHE A 42 -9.59 2.06 -0.40
N GLY A 43 -9.13 2.78 0.63
CA GLY A 43 -7.87 3.50 0.58
C GLY A 43 -7.83 4.60 -0.51
N ARG A 44 -8.97 5.27 -0.76
CA ARG A 44 -9.10 6.22 -1.90
C ARG A 44 -8.50 7.58 -1.63
N ASP A 45 -8.55 8.03 -0.38
CA ASP A 45 -8.03 9.35 0.03
C ASP A 45 -7.85 9.41 1.55
N PHE A 46 -7.12 10.41 1.99
CA PHE A 46 -7.00 10.84 3.39
C PHE A 46 -6.96 12.37 3.45
N GLN A 47 -7.23 12.93 4.62
CA GLN A 47 -6.99 14.32 4.93
C GLN A 47 -6.33 14.41 6.30
N LEU A 48 -5.01 14.65 6.30
CA LEU A 48 -4.15 14.71 7.48
C LEU A 48 -3.21 15.92 7.37
N ALA A 49 -2.49 16.26 8.42
CA ALA A 49 -1.42 17.25 8.34
C ALA A 49 -0.06 16.53 8.21
N ASP A 50 0.88 17.12 7.47
CA ASP A 50 2.27 16.68 7.53
C ASP A 50 2.97 17.22 8.80
N PHE A 51 4.20 16.78 9.02
CA PHE A 51 4.99 17.21 10.18
C PHE A 51 5.33 18.71 10.19
N ASP A 52 5.14 19.44 9.11
CA ASP A 52 5.26 20.90 9.05
C ASP A 52 3.89 21.61 9.25
N GLY A 53 2.85 20.83 9.59
CA GLY A 53 1.49 21.31 9.83
C GLY A 53 0.69 21.62 8.56
N GLN A 54 1.20 21.28 7.39
CA GLN A 54 0.49 21.56 6.14
C GLN A 54 -0.57 20.47 5.89
N PRO A 55 -1.81 20.85 5.53
CA PRO A 55 -2.84 19.89 5.17
C PRO A 55 -2.42 19.12 3.90
N ARG A 56 -2.57 17.79 3.94
CA ARG A 56 -2.24 16.88 2.85
C ARG A 56 -3.39 15.95 2.54
N ARG A 57 -3.51 15.66 1.25
CA ARG A 57 -4.40 14.63 0.69
C ARG A 57 -3.59 13.71 -0.21
N LEU A 58 -4.09 12.52 -0.47
CA LEU A 58 -3.43 11.59 -1.41
C LEU A 58 -3.29 12.21 -2.81
N SER A 59 -4.28 13.01 -3.23
CA SER A 59 -4.26 13.72 -4.52
C SER A 59 -3.09 14.69 -4.71
N ASP A 60 -2.47 15.17 -3.62
CA ASP A 60 -1.33 16.11 -3.69
C ASP A 60 -0.06 15.41 -4.22
N PHE A 61 -0.06 14.09 -4.21
CA PHE A 61 1.08 13.26 -4.63
C PHE A 61 0.92 12.65 -6.03
N ARG A 62 -0.12 13.09 -6.78
CA ARG A 62 -0.27 12.69 -8.19
C ARG A 62 0.94 13.09 -9.01
N GLY A 63 1.25 12.28 -10.03
CA GLY A 63 2.50 12.39 -10.81
C GLY A 63 3.65 11.58 -10.23
N SER A 64 3.54 11.13 -8.97
CA SER A 64 4.48 10.21 -8.32
C SER A 64 3.80 8.88 -7.98
N VAL A 65 4.58 7.82 -7.87
CA VAL A 65 4.14 6.62 -7.18
C VAL A 65 4.10 6.93 -5.68
N ALA A 66 2.89 6.96 -5.11
CA ALA A 66 2.73 7.19 -3.68
C ALA A 66 2.71 5.85 -2.92
N VAL A 67 3.48 5.77 -1.85
CA VAL A 67 3.60 4.58 -1.00
C VAL A 67 3.11 4.94 0.39
N VAL A 68 1.97 4.39 0.81
CA VAL A 68 1.35 4.68 2.11
C VAL A 68 1.60 3.53 3.07
N PHE A 69 2.17 3.84 4.22
CA PHE A 69 2.45 2.89 5.29
C PHE A 69 1.97 3.44 6.64
N PHE A 70 1.21 2.62 7.38
CA PHE A 70 0.79 2.95 8.75
C PHE A 70 1.79 2.39 9.73
N GLY A 71 2.14 3.18 10.74
CA GLY A 71 3.10 2.77 11.75
C GLY A 71 3.15 3.76 12.92
N TYR A 72 4.11 3.59 13.81
CA TYR A 72 4.37 4.53 14.90
C TYR A 72 5.86 4.54 15.26
N THR A 73 6.34 5.65 15.82
CA THR A 73 7.78 5.85 16.00
C THR A 73 8.41 4.96 17.08
N HIS A 74 7.60 4.48 18.04
CA HIS A 74 8.03 3.57 19.09
C HIS A 74 7.92 2.08 18.71
N CYS A 75 7.65 1.76 17.44
CA CYS A 75 7.64 0.39 16.96
C CYS A 75 9.07 -0.18 16.92
N PRO A 76 9.34 -1.32 17.61
CA PRO A 76 10.72 -1.78 17.77
C PRO A 76 11.30 -2.48 16.52
N ASP A 77 10.47 -2.92 15.57
CA ASP A 77 10.93 -3.81 14.49
C ASP A 77 10.28 -3.50 13.12
N VAL A 78 8.98 -3.73 12.97
CA VAL A 78 8.29 -3.71 11.67
C VAL A 78 8.43 -2.35 10.97
N CYS A 79 8.24 -1.23 11.69
CA CYS A 79 8.25 0.09 11.10
C CYS A 79 9.63 0.53 10.60
N PRO A 80 10.72 0.45 11.41
CA PRO A 80 12.04 0.80 10.93
C PRO A 80 12.52 -0.13 9.81
N THR A 81 12.19 -1.42 9.86
CA THR A 81 12.51 -2.38 8.79
C THR A 81 11.84 -1.98 7.48
N THR A 82 10.53 -1.71 7.47
CA THR A 82 9.79 -1.32 6.27
C THR A 82 10.30 0.00 5.69
N LEU A 83 10.57 1.02 6.51
CA LEU A 83 11.10 2.30 6.04
C LEU A 83 12.52 2.15 5.46
N SER A 84 13.35 1.29 6.04
CA SER A 84 14.69 0.97 5.50
C SER A 84 14.60 0.25 4.16
N GLU A 85 13.66 -0.70 4.01
CA GLU A 85 13.41 -1.38 2.74
C GLU A 85 12.93 -0.42 1.66
N LEU A 86 12.03 0.51 1.99
CA LEU A 86 11.56 1.55 1.07
C LEU A 86 12.67 2.51 0.65
N ALA A 87 13.51 2.95 1.59
CA ALA A 87 14.67 3.78 1.28
C ALA A 87 15.67 3.06 0.35
N SER A 88 15.90 1.77 0.61
CA SER A 88 16.75 0.91 -0.23
C SER A 88 16.15 0.72 -1.63
N ALA A 89 14.83 0.49 -1.73
CA ALA A 89 14.12 0.36 -3.01
C ALA A 89 14.23 1.63 -3.86
N ILE A 90 14.02 2.80 -3.24
CA ILE A 90 14.17 4.10 -3.92
C ILE A 90 15.60 4.29 -4.44
N LYS A 91 16.60 3.89 -3.66
CA LYS A 91 18.01 3.93 -4.11
C LYS A 91 18.25 3.00 -5.30
N GLN A 92 17.65 1.80 -5.32
CA GLN A 92 17.76 0.85 -6.44
C GLN A 92 17.10 1.36 -7.72
N LEU A 93 16.07 2.20 -7.61
CA LEU A 93 15.41 2.83 -8.76
C LEU A 93 16.27 3.92 -9.45
N GLY A 94 17.36 4.34 -8.82
CA GLY A 94 18.24 5.37 -9.37
C GLY A 94 17.49 6.69 -9.63
N PRO A 95 17.58 7.28 -10.85
CA PRO A 95 16.89 8.54 -11.16
C PRO A 95 15.37 8.48 -10.98
N ASP A 96 14.74 7.33 -11.27
CA ASP A 96 13.29 7.14 -11.12
C ASP A 96 12.84 7.15 -9.65
N GLY A 97 13.73 6.91 -8.70
CA GLY A 97 13.46 7.06 -7.27
C GLY A 97 12.99 8.47 -6.89
N GLY A 98 13.34 9.47 -7.70
CA GLY A 98 12.83 10.85 -7.59
C GLY A 98 11.32 10.98 -7.78
N ARG A 99 10.68 10.01 -8.43
CA ARG A 99 9.25 9.96 -8.72
C ARG A 99 8.46 9.09 -7.72
N VAL A 100 9.07 8.73 -6.59
CA VAL A 100 8.44 7.96 -5.51
C VAL A 100 8.29 8.83 -4.28
N GLN A 101 7.09 8.84 -3.69
CA GLN A 101 6.79 9.52 -2.45
C GLN A 101 6.31 8.53 -1.39
N VAL A 102 7.06 8.42 -0.29
CA VAL A 102 6.67 7.61 0.87
C VAL A 102 5.94 8.49 1.86
N LEU A 103 4.79 8.02 2.32
CA LEU A 103 3.85 8.65 3.24
C LEU A 103 3.69 7.73 4.45
N PHE A 104 4.23 8.14 5.58
CA PHE A 104 4.10 7.43 6.85
C PHE A 104 2.95 8.04 7.64
N ILE A 105 1.85 7.31 7.80
CA ILE A 105 0.71 7.74 8.60
C ILE A 105 0.85 7.19 10.01
N THR A 106 0.93 8.07 11.02
CA THR A 106 1.06 7.59 12.38
C THR A 106 -0.22 6.91 12.88
N ALA A 107 -0.04 5.74 13.48
CA ALA A 107 -1.06 5.00 14.22
C ALA A 107 -1.14 5.43 15.69
N ASP A 108 -0.20 6.28 16.15
CA ASP A 108 -0.11 6.76 17.53
C ASP A 108 0.07 8.29 17.59
N PRO A 109 -0.94 9.06 17.20
CA PRO A 109 -0.83 10.51 17.16
C PRO A 109 -0.66 11.16 18.53
N GLU A 110 -0.82 10.42 19.62
CA GLU A 110 -0.62 10.96 20.97
C GLU A 110 0.86 11.09 21.33
N ARG A 111 1.69 10.09 21.01
CA ARG A 111 3.14 10.10 21.25
C ARG A 111 3.94 10.68 20.08
N ASP A 112 3.46 10.47 18.86
CA ASP A 112 4.15 10.88 17.64
C ASP A 112 3.83 12.35 17.34
N THR A 113 4.55 13.29 18.00
CA THR A 113 4.45 14.72 17.67
C THR A 113 5.00 15.01 16.28
N ASN A 114 4.76 16.20 15.75
CA ASN A 114 5.29 16.61 14.45
C ASN A 114 6.83 16.54 14.41
N GLU A 115 7.50 16.98 15.48
CA GLU A 115 8.95 16.96 15.61
C GLU A 115 9.49 15.52 15.63
N VAL A 116 8.85 14.64 16.40
CA VAL A 116 9.22 13.22 16.50
C VAL A 116 9.05 12.54 15.15
N LEU A 117 7.91 12.74 14.47
CA LEU A 117 7.67 12.20 13.14
C LEU A 117 8.68 12.69 12.12
N LYS A 118 8.97 13.99 12.11
CA LYS A 118 9.96 14.58 11.21
C LYS A 118 11.32 13.93 11.38
N GLN A 119 11.82 13.88 12.62
CA GLN A 119 13.11 13.24 12.92
C GLN A 119 13.12 11.77 12.51
N TYR A 120 12.06 11.04 12.81
CA TYR A 120 11.97 9.62 12.56
C TYR A 120 11.98 9.29 11.06
N VAL A 121 11.05 9.84 10.28
CA VAL A 121 10.93 9.46 8.86
C VAL A 121 12.09 9.98 8.01
N THR A 122 12.60 11.19 8.31
CA THR A 122 13.71 11.78 7.56
C THR A 122 15.06 11.12 7.83
N ALA A 123 15.19 10.38 8.93
CA ALA A 123 16.37 9.54 9.20
C ALA A 123 16.54 8.42 8.18
N PHE A 124 15.45 7.91 7.59
CA PHE A 124 15.52 6.89 6.53
C PHE A 124 15.71 7.51 5.14
N ASN A 125 14.99 8.59 4.87
CA ASN A 125 15.13 9.35 3.62
C ASN A 125 14.58 10.77 3.84
N PRO A 126 15.34 11.84 3.50
CA PRO A 126 14.91 13.23 3.72
C PRO A 126 13.62 13.62 2.98
N ARG A 127 13.19 12.83 2.00
CA ARG A 127 11.96 13.04 1.24
C ARG A 127 10.74 12.29 1.79
N PHE A 128 10.90 11.45 2.81
CA PHE A 128 9.75 10.79 3.45
C PHE A 128 8.91 11.81 4.20
N VAL A 129 7.60 11.66 4.10
CA VAL A 129 6.63 12.55 4.75
C VAL A 129 5.89 11.77 5.84
N GLY A 130 5.98 12.27 7.07
CA GLY A 130 5.15 11.80 8.18
C GLY A 130 3.83 12.57 8.20
N LEU A 131 2.74 11.85 8.33
CA LEU A 131 1.38 12.39 8.36
C LEU A 131 0.74 12.10 9.71
N ARG A 132 0.07 13.10 10.27
CA ARG A 132 -0.57 13.05 11.57
C ARG A 132 -1.97 13.68 11.52
N GLY A 133 -2.89 13.13 12.26
CA GLY A 133 -4.21 13.70 12.54
C GLY A 133 -4.50 13.69 14.03
N THR A 134 -5.72 14.08 14.41
CA THR A 134 -6.25 13.76 15.73
C THR A 134 -6.45 12.25 15.86
N PRO A 135 -6.64 11.69 17.08
CA PRO A 135 -6.99 10.27 17.24
C PRO A 135 -8.22 9.86 16.40
N GLU A 136 -9.24 10.72 16.32
CA GLU A 136 -10.45 10.50 15.54
C GLU A 136 -10.18 10.49 14.03
N GLN A 137 -9.37 11.43 13.53
CA GLN A 137 -8.96 11.47 12.13
C GLN A 137 -8.13 10.24 11.78
N THR A 138 -7.19 9.85 12.63
CA THR A 138 -6.38 8.64 12.45
C THR A 138 -7.26 7.40 12.37
N ALA A 139 -8.25 7.25 13.26
CA ALA A 139 -9.18 6.14 13.25
C ALA A 139 -10.05 6.12 11.98
N GLN A 140 -10.52 7.27 11.51
CA GLN A 140 -11.28 7.39 10.26
C GLN A 140 -10.45 6.98 9.05
N VAL A 141 -9.20 7.45 8.96
CA VAL A 141 -8.30 7.11 7.85
C VAL A 141 -7.93 5.63 7.91
N ALA A 142 -7.61 5.09 9.09
CA ALA A 142 -7.34 3.66 9.26
C ALA A 142 -8.52 2.80 8.78
N LYS A 143 -9.75 3.16 9.16
CA LYS A 143 -10.97 2.49 8.68
C LYS A 143 -11.12 2.56 7.16
N ALA A 144 -10.86 3.73 6.56
CA ALA A 144 -10.93 3.92 5.11
C ALA A 144 -9.91 3.07 4.35
N PHE A 145 -8.76 2.78 4.97
CA PHE A 145 -7.70 1.92 4.44
C PHE A 145 -7.83 0.46 4.86
N LYS A 146 -8.87 0.09 5.64
CA LYS A 146 -9.05 -1.25 6.23
C LYS A 146 -7.85 -1.67 7.11
N VAL A 147 -7.22 -0.71 7.76
CA VAL A 147 -6.12 -0.92 8.71
C VAL A 147 -6.70 -1.09 10.11
N LEU A 148 -6.31 -2.15 10.78
CA LEU A 148 -6.58 -2.33 12.21
C LEU A 148 -5.51 -1.59 13.00
N ILE A 149 -5.94 -0.84 14.02
CA ILE A 149 -5.05 -0.20 15.01
C ILE A 149 -5.61 -0.55 16.39
N GLN A 150 -4.78 -1.12 17.25
CA GLN A 150 -5.13 -1.49 18.61
C GLN A 150 -4.02 -1.11 19.57
N LYS A 151 -4.35 -0.29 20.58
CA LYS A 151 -3.46 -0.03 21.71
C LYS A 151 -3.49 -1.20 22.69
N ASN A 152 -2.32 -1.69 23.06
CA ASN A 152 -2.16 -2.70 24.09
C ASN A 152 -1.54 -2.05 25.33
N PRO A 153 -2.29 -1.95 26.45
CA PRO A 153 -1.80 -1.33 27.66
C PRO A 153 -0.51 -1.96 28.15
N GLY A 154 0.44 -1.13 28.56
CA GLY A 154 1.67 -1.54 29.23
C GLY A 154 1.55 -1.34 30.74
N THR A 155 2.72 -1.16 31.38
CA THR A 155 2.80 -0.99 32.84
C THR A 155 2.33 0.38 33.34
N ASP A 156 2.30 1.38 32.45
CA ASP A 156 1.83 2.75 32.72
C ASP A 156 1.25 3.41 31.46
N SER A 157 0.70 4.63 31.59
CA SER A 157 0.03 5.33 30.50
C SER A 157 0.94 5.66 29.29
N ASN A 158 2.25 5.69 29.48
CA ASN A 158 3.22 6.02 28.43
C ASN A 158 3.90 4.77 27.85
N ASN A 159 3.79 3.63 28.55
CA ASN A 159 4.41 2.38 28.17
C ASN A 159 3.36 1.42 27.61
N TYR A 160 3.00 1.62 26.36
CA TYR A 160 2.07 0.77 25.62
C TYR A 160 2.61 0.46 24.21
N THR A 161 2.16 -0.64 23.63
CA THR A 161 2.40 -0.96 22.22
C THR A 161 1.16 -0.70 21.37
N VAL A 162 1.37 -0.53 20.07
CA VAL A 162 0.28 -0.36 19.11
C VAL A 162 0.39 -1.46 18.06
N ASP A 163 -0.56 -2.39 18.08
CA ASP A 163 -0.70 -3.35 17.00
C ASP A 163 -1.41 -2.69 15.83
N HIS A 164 -0.88 -2.88 14.64
CA HIS A 164 -1.48 -2.38 13.42
C HIS A 164 -1.25 -3.32 12.25
N SER A 165 -2.09 -3.22 11.21
CA SER A 165 -1.88 -3.93 9.96
C SER A 165 -0.57 -3.46 9.31
N ALA A 166 0.37 -4.38 9.05
CA ALA A 166 1.73 -4.08 8.64
C ALA A 166 1.93 -4.00 7.11
N GLY A 167 0.87 -3.96 6.33
CA GLY A 167 0.94 -3.86 4.87
C GLY A 167 1.15 -2.44 4.37
N THR A 168 1.72 -2.34 3.20
CA THR A 168 2.02 -1.09 2.50
C THR A 168 1.16 -0.99 1.25
N TYR A 169 0.55 0.17 1.05
CA TYR A 169 -0.32 0.46 -0.10
C TYR A 169 0.45 1.27 -1.14
N VAL A 170 0.44 0.82 -2.41
CA VAL A 170 1.16 1.49 -3.49
C VAL A 170 0.19 1.99 -4.55
N TYR A 171 0.27 3.28 -4.81
CA TYR A 171 -0.55 4.01 -5.76
C TYR A 171 0.24 4.36 -7.01
N ASP A 172 -0.38 4.23 -8.18
CA ASP A 172 0.23 4.69 -9.42
C ASP A 172 0.23 6.24 -9.52
N PRO A 173 0.98 6.84 -10.47
CA PRO A 173 1.04 8.29 -10.64
C PRO A 173 -0.31 8.96 -10.93
N SER A 174 -1.33 8.22 -11.35
CA SER A 174 -2.68 8.75 -11.47
C SER A 174 -3.45 8.81 -10.13
N GLY A 175 -2.87 8.27 -9.05
CA GLY A 175 -3.47 8.21 -7.71
C GLY A 175 -4.42 7.03 -7.52
N ARG A 176 -4.34 5.98 -8.34
CA ARG A 176 -5.13 4.75 -8.17
C ARG A 176 -4.36 3.75 -7.31
N LEU A 177 -5.05 3.15 -6.34
CA LEU A 177 -4.49 2.03 -5.58
C LEU A 177 -4.25 0.84 -6.52
N ARG A 178 -3.02 0.36 -6.52
CA ARG A 178 -2.60 -0.74 -7.40
C ARG A 178 -2.13 -1.95 -6.62
N LEU A 179 -1.31 -1.76 -5.59
CA LEU A 179 -0.66 -2.89 -4.93
C LEU A 179 -0.81 -2.82 -3.42
N TYR A 180 -0.87 -4.00 -2.81
CA TYR A 180 -0.68 -4.25 -1.40
C TYR A 180 0.58 -5.10 -1.21
N VAL A 181 1.57 -4.54 -0.53
CA VAL A 181 2.84 -5.21 -0.22
C VAL A 181 2.80 -5.65 1.23
N ALA A 182 2.81 -6.96 1.47
CA ALA A 182 2.85 -7.51 2.82
C ALA A 182 4.22 -7.26 3.47
N TYR A 183 4.26 -7.20 4.81
CA TYR A 183 5.52 -7.09 5.54
C TYR A 183 6.48 -8.23 5.20
N GLY A 184 7.79 -7.92 5.14
CA GLY A 184 8.86 -8.89 4.93
C GLY A 184 9.10 -9.30 3.48
N GLN A 185 8.49 -8.63 2.50
CA GLN A 185 8.77 -8.91 1.09
C GLN A 185 10.09 -8.32 0.57
N GLY A 186 10.64 -7.34 1.28
CA GLY A 186 11.97 -6.78 1.03
C GLY A 186 12.02 -5.71 -0.05
N ALA A 187 13.13 -4.96 -0.05
CA ALA A 187 13.37 -3.83 -0.93
C ALA A 187 13.29 -4.16 -2.43
N GLN A 188 13.66 -5.39 -2.83
CA GLN A 188 13.66 -5.80 -4.24
C GLN A 188 12.24 -5.91 -4.81
N VAL A 189 11.25 -6.33 -3.99
CA VAL A 189 9.85 -6.39 -4.42
C VAL A 189 9.33 -4.98 -4.63
N PHE A 190 9.56 -4.07 -3.69
CA PHE A 190 9.20 -2.66 -3.84
C PHE A 190 9.83 -2.04 -5.09
N ALA A 191 11.14 -2.19 -5.29
CA ALA A 191 11.84 -1.62 -6.44
C ALA A 191 11.30 -2.15 -7.77
N HIS A 192 11.10 -3.47 -7.87
CA HIS A 192 10.55 -4.11 -9.08
C HIS A 192 9.15 -3.58 -9.41
N ASP A 193 8.24 -3.60 -8.45
CA ASP A 193 6.83 -3.29 -8.68
C ASP A 193 6.61 -1.79 -8.93
N ILE A 194 7.33 -0.94 -8.19
CA ILE A 194 7.32 0.52 -8.40
C ILE A 194 7.85 0.86 -9.80
N ALA A 195 8.93 0.19 -10.26
CA ALA A 195 9.45 0.41 -11.61
C ALA A 195 8.42 0.08 -12.70
N LEU A 196 7.60 -0.96 -12.50
CA LEU A 196 6.50 -1.29 -13.42
C LEU A 196 5.41 -0.21 -13.42
N LEU A 197 5.02 0.30 -12.24
CA LEU A 197 4.03 1.37 -12.15
C LEU A 197 4.50 2.68 -12.78
N LEU A 198 5.80 3.02 -12.68
CA LEU A 198 6.38 4.20 -13.28
C LEU A 198 6.44 4.14 -14.82
N LYS A 199 6.49 2.93 -15.40
CA LYS A 199 6.50 2.71 -16.85
C LYS A 199 5.10 2.67 -17.48
N SER A 200 4.09 2.32 -16.68
CA SER A 200 2.71 2.19 -17.15
C SER A 200 1.88 3.48 -17.05
N SER A 201 2.53 4.62 -16.83
CA SER A 201 1.91 5.94 -16.58
C SER A 201 2.09 6.86 -17.76
#